data_019b96637b530be3894ba46c99082c9a
#
_entry.id   019b96637b530be3894ba46c99082c9a
#
_cell.length_a   1.000
_cell.length_b   1.000
_cell.length_c   1.000
_cell.angle_alpha   90.00
_cell.angle_beta   90.00
_cell.angle_gamma   90.00
#
_symmetry.space_group_name_H-M   'P 1'
#
loop_
_entity.id
_entity.type
_entity.pdbx_description
1 polymer ?
#
loop_
_entity_poly.entity_id
_entity_poly.type
_entity_poly.pdbx_seq_one_letter_code
_entity_poly.pdbx_strand_id
1 'polypeptide(L)'
;MSKATSRAQAVYSADSSVLAVVEELTRTLRLGGITDPRRVATDIVAALLDVSRSWPLVNGEATMDAAMTASASRAAALLCQGSPFAYAVGTAQFRHLTLAVDSRVLIPRPETEVLAGEILDHMRSRFGSRSWGTAIDIGTGSGAIALALSSEGNFDRVVATDASRDAIAVAAANVDRCRDQLRSPVELRYGSLIAPVRGLEANVIVSNPPYIAFSEIESLPSSVRDWEPPLALFSGHDGMSATSAIATSAADVLSRDGLLALEVDERRASLVAELLMRSGLYTDVGVRLDLAGRERFVMASRL
;
A
#
# COMPACT_ATOMS: atom_id res chain seq x y z
N MET A 1 33.52 -4.16 27.49
CA MET A 1 32.85 -4.22 26.18
C MET A 1 32.26 -2.84 25.88
N SER A 2 33.06 -1.90 25.45
CA SER A 2 32.60 -0.55 25.07
C SER A 2 33.70 0.18 24.29
N LYS A 3 33.90 -0.16 23.01
CA LYS A 3 34.73 0.59 22.06
C LYS A 3 34.38 0.38 20.59
N ALA A 4 33.32 -0.40 20.27
CA ALA A 4 32.93 -0.70 18.90
C ALA A 4 31.83 0.22 18.33
N THR A 5 31.08 0.94 19.19
CA THR A 5 29.92 1.76 18.79
C THR A 5 30.29 3.20 18.39
N SER A 6 31.53 3.63 18.63
CA SER A 6 31.95 5.03 18.40
C SER A 6 32.58 5.30 17.03
N ARG A 7 32.81 4.29 16.20
CA ARG A 7 33.51 4.47 14.91
C ARG A 7 32.59 4.63 13.68
N ALA A 8 31.30 4.32 13.83
CA ALA A 8 30.33 4.42 12.74
C ALA A 8 29.66 5.79 12.54
N GLN A 9 29.82 6.72 13.51
CA GLN A 9 29.17 8.03 13.47
C GLN A 9 30.03 9.19 12.93
N ALA A 10 31.26 8.95 12.52
CA ALA A 10 32.23 10.03 12.24
C ALA A 10 32.60 10.27 10.77
N VAL A 11 31.89 9.64 9.79
CA VAL A 11 32.36 9.68 8.39
C VAL A 11 31.54 10.59 7.46
N TYR A 12 30.38 11.11 7.85
CA TYR A 12 29.50 11.85 6.94
C TYR A 12 29.34 13.33 7.33
N SER A 13 30.42 14.10 7.27
CA SER A 13 30.35 15.56 7.44
C SER A 13 30.48 16.36 6.14
N ALA A 14 30.61 15.70 4.99
CA ALA A 14 30.72 16.34 3.68
C ALA A 14 29.79 15.66 2.66
N ASP A 15 29.34 16.43 1.67
CA ASP A 15 28.62 15.93 0.51
C ASP A 15 29.47 14.87 -0.21
N SER A 16 28.82 13.78 -0.66
CA SER A 16 29.46 12.67 -1.36
C SER A 16 28.94 12.57 -2.78
N SER A 17 29.76 12.12 -3.73
CA SER A 17 29.25 11.84 -5.06
C SER A 17 28.33 10.61 -5.04
N VAL A 18 27.31 10.61 -5.91
CA VAL A 18 26.38 9.47 -6.10
C VAL A 18 27.18 8.18 -6.33
N LEU A 19 28.24 8.20 -7.15
CA LEU A 19 29.09 7.06 -7.41
C LEU A 19 29.74 6.54 -6.11
N ALA A 20 30.33 7.42 -5.30
CA ALA A 20 30.96 7.04 -4.05
C ALA A 20 29.96 6.41 -3.07
N VAL A 21 28.75 6.96 -2.97
CA VAL A 21 27.68 6.40 -2.15
C VAL A 21 27.28 5.02 -2.65
N VAL A 22 27.03 4.84 -3.96
CA VAL A 22 26.69 3.53 -4.55
C VAL A 22 27.79 2.50 -4.29
N GLU A 23 29.07 2.86 -4.37
CA GLU A 23 30.19 1.95 -4.10
C GLU A 23 30.25 1.52 -2.63
N GLU A 24 30.03 2.46 -1.70
CA GLU A 24 29.98 2.18 -0.26
C GLU A 24 28.82 1.26 0.09
N LEU A 25 27.61 1.59 -0.40
CA LEU A 25 26.42 0.76 -0.21
C LEU A 25 26.62 -0.65 -0.81
N THR A 26 27.22 -0.74 -2.01
CA THR A 26 27.54 -2.03 -2.66
C THR A 26 28.41 -2.90 -1.77
N ARG A 27 29.42 -2.30 -1.12
CA ARG A 27 30.32 -3.00 -0.19
C ARG A 27 29.54 -3.51 1.04
N THR A 28 28.72 -2.64 1.65
CA THR A 28 27.89 -2.98 2.81
C THR A 28 26.93 -4.13 2.50
N LEU A 29 26.17 -4.00 1.40
CA LEU A 29 25.18 -4.99 0.97
C LEU A 29 25.83 -6.34 0.60
N ARG A 30 27.02 -6.33 -0.02
CA ARG A 30 27.78 -7.54 -0.32
C ARG A 30 28.20 -8.26 0.95
N LEU A 31 28.70 -7.54 1.94
CA LEU A 31 29.08 -8.11 3.24
C LEU A 31 27.85 -8.66 4.01
N GLY A 32 26.68 -8.05 3.81
CA GLY A 32 25.39 -8.51 4.33
C GLY A 32 24.75 -9.66 3.55
N GLY A 33 25.41 -10.18 2.50
CA GLY A 33 24.90 -11.32 1.72
C GLY A 33 23.75 -11.00 0.77
N ILE A 34 23.52 -9.71 0.47
CA ILE A 34 22.43 -9.30 -0.44
C ILE A 34 22.79 -9.68 -1.89
N THR A 35 21.86 -10.31 -2.57
CA THR A 35 21.96 -10.63 -4.00
C THR A 35 21.95 -9.34 -4.84
N ASP A 36 22.79 -9.29 -5.89
CA ASP A 36 22.95 -8.13 -6.78
C ASP A 36 23.21 -6.80 -6.04
N PRO A 37 24.22 -6.73 -5.16
CA PRO A 37 24.40 -5.62 -4.22
C PRO A 37 24.57 -4.26 -4.93
N ARG A 38 25.16 -4.22 -6.13
CA ARG A 38 25.33 -2.98 -6.89
C ARG A 38 24.02 -2.47 -7.44
N ARG A 39 23.14 -3.35 -7.95
CA ARG A 39 21.80 -2.99 -8.40
C ARG A 39 20.97 -2.45 -7.23
N VAL A 40 20.97 -3.16 -6.09
CA VAL A 40 20.24 -2.74 -4.89
C VAL A 40 20.76 -1.41 -4.36
N ALA A 41 22.07 -1.16 -4.36
CA ALA A 41 22.67 0.12 -3.97
C ALA A 41 22.19 1.27 -4.90
N THR A 42 22.15 1.02 -6.21
CA THR A 42 21.64 1.99 -7.20
C THR A 42 20.14 2.26 -6.97
N ASP A 43 19.34 1.20 -6.72
CA ASP A 43 17.91 1.33 -6.44
C ASP A 43 17.64 2.13 -5.15
N ILE A 44 18.45 1.96 -4.09
CA ILE A 44 18.37 2.76 -2.85
C ILE A 44 18.56 4.25 -3.16
N VAL A 45 19.65 4.58 -3.88
CA VAL A 45 19.95 5.98 -4.23
C VAL A 45 18.84 6.58 -5.10
N ALA A 46 18.37 5.84 -6.11
CA ALA A 46 17.28 6.29 -6.97
C ALA A 46 15.99 6.55 -6.19
N ALA A 47 15.63 5.66 -5.27
CA ALA A 47 14.42 5.80 -4.44
C ALA A 47 14.50 7.01 -3.49
N LEU A 48 15.65 7.24 -2.85
CA LEU A 48 15.85 8.37 -1.92
C LEU A 48 15.89 9.72 -2.63
N LEU A 49 16.40 9.77 -3.87
CA LEU A 49 16.45 10.98 -4.69
C LEU A 49 15.14 11.20 -5.48
N ASP A 50 14.19 10.25 -5.42
CA ASP A 50 12.95 10.24 -6.20
C ASP A 50 13.19 10.42 -7.71
N VAL A 51 14.17 9.64 -8.26
CA VAL A 51 14.57 9.66 -9.66
C VAL A 51 14.43 8.27 -10.29
N SER A 52 14.54 8.19 -11.61
CA SER A 52 14.51 6.90 -12.32
C SER A 52 15.67 6.01 -11.89
N ARG A 53 15.47 4.67 -11.92
CA ARG A 53 16.51 3.68 -11.58
C ARG A 53 17.80 3.80 -12.39
N SER A 54 17.72 4.33 -13.61
CA SER A 54 18.89 4.56 -14.46
C SER A 54 19.64 5.86 -14.14
N TRP A 55 18.99 6.81 -13.44
CA TRP A 55 19.58 8.12 -13.18
C TRP A 55 20.92 8.07 -12.44
N PRO A 56 21.10 7.27 -11.35
CA PRO A 56 22.38 7.20 -10.66
C PRO A 56 23.53 6.64 -11.53
N LEU A 57 23.20 5.85 -12.56
CA LEU A 57 24.20 5.25 -13.46
C LEU A 57 24.84 6.28 -14.40
N VAL A 58 24.10 7.33 -14.76
CA VAL A 58 24.57 8.38 -15.68
C VAL A 58 24.95 9.68 -14.98
N ASN A 59 24.60 9.82 -13.68
CA ASN A 59 24.85 11.02 -12.88
C ASN A 59 25.74 10.73 -11.67
N GLY A 60 26.75 9.85 -11.84
CA GLY A 60 27.64 9.45 -10.76
C GLY A 60 28.40 10.57 -10.07
N GLU A 61 28.68 11.67 -10.79
CA GLU A 61 29.36 12.86 -10.27
C GLU A 61 28.43 13.83 -9.52
N ALA A 62 27.09 13.63 -9.60
CA ALA A 62 26.14 14.43 -8.84
C ALA A 62 26.37 14.22 -7.32
N THR A 63 26.11 15.27 -6.53
CA THR A 63 26.32 15.22 -5.09
C THR A 63 25.06 14.81 -4.32
N MET A 64 25.23 14.00 -3.30
CA MET A 64 24.25 13.72 -2.24
C MET A 64 24.69 14.41 -0.96
N ASP A 65 23.79 15.12 -0.32
CA ASP A 65 24.07 15.72 0.99
C ASP A 65 24.30 14.64 2.08
N ALA A 66 24.84 15.09 3.20
CA ALA A 66 25.16 14.20 4.31
C ALA A 66 23.92 13.48 4.90
N ALA A 67 22.74 14.14 4.91
CA ALA A 67 21.49 13.56 5.41
C ALA A 67 20.97 12.45 4.50
N MET A 68 20.99 12.66 3.20
CA MET A 68 20.64 11.67 2.17
C MET A 68 21.61 10.48 2.21
N THR A 69 22.91 10.74 2.30
CA THR A 69 23.95 9.70 2.41
C THR A 69 23.76 8.84 3.68
N ALA A 70 23.45 9.48 4.82
CA ALA A 70 23.14 8.76 6.05
C ALA A 70 21.84 7.93 5.91
N SER A 71 20.83 8.43 5.20
CA SER A 71 19.61 7.69 4.92
C SER A 71 19.86 6.46 4.04
N ALA A 72 20.71 6.60 3.01
CA ALA A 72 21.12 5.50 2.15
C ALA A 72 21.88 4.40 2.94
N SER A 73 22.76 4.80 3.84
CA SER A 73 23.50 3.86 4.70
C SER A 73 22.57 3.13 5.68
N ARG A 74 21.58 3.82 6.25
CA ARG A 74 20.53 3.19 7.09
C ARG A 74 19.70 2.19 6.29
N ALA A 75 19.31 2.55 5.07
CA ALA A 75 18.54 1.66 4.19
C ALA A 75 19.32 0.36 3.90
N ALA A 76 20.61 0.46 3.55
CA ALA A 76 21.45 -0.71 3.34
C ALA A 76 21.57 -1.59 4.60
N ALA A 77 21.71 -0.98 5.78
CA ALA A 77 21.77 -1.70 7.05
C ALA A 77 20.45 -2.45 7.36
N LEU A 78 19.31 -1.83 7.11
CA LEU A 78 17.98 -2.46 7.28
C LEU A 78 17.80 -3.63 6.32
N LEU A 79 18.20 -3.49 5.06
CA LEU A 79 18.17 -4.60 4.09
C LEU A 79 19.01 -5.78 4.52
N CYS A 80 20.20 -5.55 5.07
CA CYS A 80 21.06 -6.61 5.62
C CYS A 80 20.43 -7.31 6.83
N GLN A 81 19.45 -6.68 7.50
CA GLN A 81 18.65 -7.27 8.59
C GLN A 81 17.38 -8.00 8.09
N GLY A 82 17.15 -8.04 6.77
CA GLY A 82 15.97 -8.68 6.17
C GLY A 82 14.75 -7.78 6.00
N SER A 83 14.88 -6.47 6.24
CA SER A 83 13.79 -5.51 6.00
C SER A 83 13.35 -5.53 4.54
N PRO A 84 12.05 -5.39 4.24
CA PRO A 84 11.57 -5.09 2.90
C PRO A 84 12.20 -3.81 2.35
N PHE A 85 12.45 -3.79 1.03
CA PHE A 85 13.08 -2.64 0.37
C PHE A 85 12.30 -1.34 0.61
N ALA A 86 10.97 -1.38 0.48
CA ALA A 86 10.12 -0.21 0.68
C ALA A 86 10.27 0.40 2.09
N TYR A 87 10.35 -0.42 3.13
CA TYR A 87 10.59 0.09 4.50
C TYR A 87 12.01 0.61 4.68
N ALA A 88 12.99 -0.03 4.05
CA ALA A 88 14.38 0.42 4.14
C ALA A 88 14.56 1.82 3.55
N VAL A 89 13.92 2.12 2.41
CA VAL A 89 13.96 3.44 1.76
C VAL A 89 12.86 4.40 2.26
N GLY A 90 11.85 3.88 2.97
CA GLY A 90 10.76 4.67 3.53
C GLY A 90 9.66 5.04 2.53
N THR A 91 9.70 4.52 1.30
CA THR A 91 8.70 4.83 0.27
C THR A 91 8.34 3.61 -0.56
N ALA A 92 7.12 3.61 -1.11
CA ALA A 92 6.63 2.64 -2.09
C ALA A 92 5.91 3.38 -3.23
N GLN A 93 6.05 2.86 -4.44
CA GLN A 93 5.27 3.32 -5.58
C GLN A 93 3.90 2.67 -5.57
N PHE A 94 2.86 3.42 -5.88
CA PHE A 94 1.52 2.91 -6.12
C PHE A 94 0.86 3.73 -7.23
N ARG A 95 0.64 3.10 -8.39
CA ARG A 95 0.24 3.78 -9.63
C ARG A 95 1.23 4.91 -9.96
N HIS A 96 0.78 6.15 -10.01
CA HIS A 96 1.66 7.31 -10.26
C HIS A 96 2.10 8.04 -8.97
N LEU A 97 1.76 7.50 -7.80
CA LEU A 97 2.05 8.12 -6.51
C LEU A 97 3.29 7.50 -5.85
N THR A 98 4.08 8.32 -5.19
CA THR A 98 5.16 7.88 -4.27
C THR A 98 4.68 8.07 -2.84
N LEU A 99 4.39 6.97 -2.15
CA LEU A 99 3.83 6.96 -0.81
C LEU A 99 4.91 6.70 0.24
N ALA A 100 4.85 7.38 1.37
CA ALA A 100 5.61 7.04 2.56
C ALA A 100 5.06 5.74 3.16
N VAL A 101 5.96 4.84 3.52
CA VAL A 101 5.63 3.56 4.16
C VAL A 101 6.66 3.19 5.22
N ASP A 102 6.19 2.56 6.29
CA ASP A 102 7.02 1.94 7.33
C ASP A 102 6.26 0.77 7.97
N SER A 103 6.81 0.15 9.02
CA SER A 103 6.25 -1.05 9.67
C SER A 103 4.85 -0.87 10.28
N ARG A 104 4.25 0.32 10.21
CA ARG A 104 2.89 0.61 10.69
C ARG A 104 1.81 0.27 9.66
N VAL A 105 2.17 0.10 8.38
CA VAL A 105 1.23 -0.13 7.28
C VAL A 105 1.71 -1.23 6.36
N LEU A 106 0.79 -1.94 5.72
CA LEU A 106 1.09 -2.87 4.63
C LEU A 106 1.78 -2.11 3.48
N ILE A 107 2.84 -2.70 2.92
CA ILE A 107 3.43 -2.18 1.69
C ILE A 107 2.41 -2.34 0.55
N PRO A 108 2.03 -1.25 -0.17
CA PRO A 108 1.13 -1.36 -1.32
C PRO A 108 1.57 -2.43 -2.33
N ARG A 109 0.62 -3.23 -2.79
CA ARG A 109 0.88 -4.37 -3.70
C ARG A 109 0.49 -4.02 -5.14
N PRO A 110 1.20 -4.56 -6.14
CA PRO A 110 0.86 -4.36 -7.54
C PRO A 110 -0.55 -4.84 -7.91
N GLU A 111 -1.02 -5.92 -7.26
CA GLU A 111 -2.37 -6.44 -7.44
C GLU A 111 -3.42 -5.40 -7.04
N THR A 112 -3.20 -4.68 -5.95
CA THR A 112 -4.11 -3.63 -5.47
C THR A 112 -4.21 -2.45 -6.44
N GLU A 113 -3.16 -2.19 -7.25
CA GLU A 113 -3.22 -1.19 -8.33
C GLU A 113 -4.25 -1.57 -9.40
N VAL A 114 -4.37 -2.89 -9.69
CA VAL A 114 -5.36 -3.41 -10.64
C VAL A 114 -6.77 -3.17 -10.10
N LEU A 115 -7.02 -3.45 -8.81
CA LEU A 115 -8.32 -3.19 -8.19
C LEU A 115 -8.71 -1.71 -8.30
N ALA A 116 -7.79 -0.80 -8.00
CA ALA A 116 -8.04 0.63 -8.16
C ALA A 116 -8.37 1.00 -9.62
N GLY A 117 -7.67 0.42 -10.59
CA GLY A 117 -7.93 0.57 -12.02
C GLY A 117 -9.32 0.10 -12.42
N GLU A 118 -9.72 -1.11 -12.03
CA GLU A 118 -11.05 -1.68 -12.29
C GLU A 118 -12.19 -0.78 -11.76
N ILE A 119 -12.02 -0.23 -10.55
CA ILE A 119 -12.98 0.71 -9.97
C ILE A 119 -13.08 1.98 -10.82
N LEU A 120 -11.95 2.59 -11.16
CA LEU A 120 -11.91 3.81 -11.97
C LEU A 120 -12.55 3.61 -13.33
N ASP A 121 -12.30 2.49 -13.99
CA ASP A 121 -12.88 2.14 -15.29
C ASP A 121 -14.38 1.86 -15.20
N HIS A 122 -14.83 1.14 -14.17
CA HIS A 122 -16.24 0.93 -13.89
C HIS A 122 -16.98 2.27 -13.71
N MET A 123 -16.46 3.14 -12.86
CA MET A 123 -17.07 4.44 -12.57
C MET A 123 -17.07 5.35 -13.80
N ARG A 124 -15.97 5.35 -14.57
CA ARG A 124 -15.87 6.11 -15.83
C ARG A 124 -16.90 5.62 -16.85
N SER A 125 -17.05 4.32 -17.01
CA SER A 125 -18.05 3.72 -17.91
C SER A 125 -19.47 4.10 -17.53
N ARG A 126 -19.76 4.14 -16.22
CA ARG A 126 -21.12 4.40 -15.71
C ARG A 126 -21.50 5.88 -15.68
N PHE A 127 -20.58 6.75 -15.26
CA PHE A 127 -20.87 8.16 -15.00
C PHE A 127 -20.21 9.13 -15.99
N GLY A 128 -19.25 8.66 -16.79
CA GLY A 128 -18.50 9.51 -17.72
C GLY A 128 -17.77 10.64 -16.98
N SER A 129 -17.99 11.88 -17.44
CA SER A 129 -17.42 13.09 -16.85
C SER A 129 -18.26 13.69 -15.71
N ARG A 130 -19.42 13.09 -15.36
CA ARG A 130 -20.24 13.54 -14.22
C ARG A 130 -19.51 13.21 -12.92
N SER A 131 -19.91 13.85 -11.81
CA SER A 131 -19.46 13.45 -10.48
C SER A 131 -19.79 11.97 -10.19
N TRP A 132 -18.86 11.29 -9.53
CA TRP A 132 -18.98 9.89 -9.12
C TRP A 132 -19.42 9.74 -7.66
N GLY A 133 -19.76 10.86 -6.98
CA GLY A 133 -20.19 10.86 -5.60
C GLY A 133 -19.07 10.52 -4.61
N THR A 134 -19.38 9.72 -3.60
CA THR A 134 -18.43 9.38 -2.52
C THR A 134 -17.83 7.99 -2.73
N ALA A 135 -16.50 7.88 -2.63
CA ALA A 135 -15.80 6.60 -2.45
C ALA A 135 -15.40 6.40 -0.98
N ILE A 136 -15.42 5.16 -0.52
CA ILE A 136 -14.95 4.76 0.82
C ILE A 136 -13.92 3.67 0.68
N ASP A 137 -12.73 3.86 1.27
CA ASP A 137 -11.65 2.89 1.38
C ASP A 137 -11.56 2.37 2.82
N ILE A 138 -11.85 1.09 3.03
CA ILE A 138 -11.89 0.45 4.35
C ILE A 138 -10.60 -0.34 4.59
N GLY A 139 -9.89 -0.03 5.68
CA GLY A 139 -8.57 -0.58 5.93
C GLY A 139 -7.52 0.07 5.04
N THR A 140 -7.50 1.40 5.02
CA THR A 140 -6.75 2.20 4.04
C THR A 140 -5.23 2.05 4.14
N GLY A 141 -4.70 1.61 5.29
CA GLY A 141 -3.27 1.44 5.52
C GLY A 141 -2.48 2.72 5.24
N SER A 142 -1.63 2.70 4.22
CA SER A 142 -0.86 3.87 3.77
C SER A 142 -1.71 4.93 3.05
N GLY A 143 -2.98 4.68 2.79
CA GLY A 143 -3.85 5.53 1.97
C GLY A 143 -3.79 5.22 0.47
N ALA A 144 -3.13 4.14 0.05
CA ALA A 144 -2.80 3.88 -1.34
C ALA A 144 -4.04 3.90 -2.27
N ILE A 145 -5.09 3.11 -1.93
CA ILE A 145 -6.32 3.07 -2.74
C ILE A 145 -7.03 4.42 -2.70
N ALA A 146 -7.24 4.98 -1.50
CA ALA A 146 -7.94 6.26 -1.34
C ALA A 146 -7.29 7.39 -2.14
N LEU A 147 -5.95 7.49 -2.10
CA LEU A 147 -5.20 8.51 -2.81
C LEU A 147 -5.23 8.30 -4.33
N ALA A 148 -5.15 7.05 -4.79
CA ALA A 148 -5.30 6.73 -6.21
C ALA A 148 -6.70 7.12 -6.72
N LEU A 149 -7.76 6.76 -5.98
CA LEU A 149 -9.13 7.13 -6.33
C LEU A 149 -9.33 8.65 -6.35
N SER A 150 -8.76 9.37 -5.36
CA SER A 150 -8.82 10.82 -5.30
C SER A 150 -8.07 11.50 -6.43
N SER A 151 -6.90 10.98 -6.84
CA SER A 151 -6.05 11.61 -7.86
C SER A 151 -6.47 11.32 -9.29
N GLU A 152 -7.11 10.16 -9.55
CA GLU A 152 -7.47 9.72 -10.90
C GLU A 152 -8.97 9.74 -11.18
N GLY A 153 -9.80 9.67 -10.12
CA GLY A 153 -11.24 9.64 -10.21
C GLY A 153 -11.88 11.02 -10.28
N ASN A 154 -13.19 11.04 -10.53
CA ASN A 154 -14.02 12.25 -10.50
C ASN A 154 -14.99 12.20 -9.30
N PHE A 155 -14.49 11.75 -8.15
CA PHE A 155 -15.27 11.68 -6.91
C PHE A 155 -15.45 13.08 -6.29
N ASP A 156 -16.58 13.31 -5.60
CA ASP A 156 -16.77 14.52 -4.79
C ASP A 156 -15.87 14.51 -3.55
N ARG A 157 -15.67 13.30 -2.99
CA ARG A 157 -14.77 13.04 -1.86
C ARG A 157 -14.40 11.57 -1.77
N VAL A 158 -13.29 11.29 -1.12
CA VAL A 158 -12.89 9.94 -0.71
C VAL A 158 -12.80 9.90 0.81
N VAL A 159 -13.47 8.94 1.44
CA VAL A 159 -13.37 8.70 2.89
C VAL A 159 -12.53 7.46 3.12
N ALA A 160 -11.43 7.59 3.83
CA ALA A 160 -10.51 6.49 4.11
C ALA A 160 -10.52 6.12 5.59
N THR A 161 -10.70 4.85 5.91
CA THR A 161 -10.84 4.39 7.30
C THR A 161 -9.81 3.34 7.65
N ASP A 162 -9.36 3.31 8.90
CA ASP A 162 -8.51 2.25 9.41
C ASP A 162 -8.74 2.01 10.91
N ALA A 163 -8.57 0.76 11.33
CA ALA A 163 -8.64 0.37 12.74
C ALA A 163 -7.35 0.66 13.52
N SER A 164 -6.26 0.99 12.81
CA SER A 164 -4.97 1.41 13.37
C SER A 164 -4.83 2.93 13.35
N ARG A 165 -4.58 3.54 14.52
CA ARG A 165 -4.23 4.97 14.59
C ARG A 165 -2.90 5.27 13.91
N ASP A 166 -1.98 4.33 13.94
CA ASP A 166 -0.68 4.43 13.30
C ASP A 166 -0.81 4.43 11.77
N ALA A 167 -1.69 3.57 11.22
CA ALA A 167 -2.02 3.59 9.80
C ALA A 167 -2.66 4.92 9.38
N ILE A 168 -3.63 5.43 10.16
CA ILE A 168 -4.23 6.77 9.92
C ILE A 168 -3.15 7.86 9.92
N ALA A 169 -2.16 7.79 10.80
CA ALA A 169 -1.08 8.78 10.83
C ALA A 169 -0.18 8.70 9.57
N VAL A 170 0.11 7.49 9.07
CA VAL A 170 0.84 7.31 7.80
C VAL A 170 -0.01 7.81 6.62
N ALA A 171 -1.29 7.45 6.57
CA ALA A 171 -2.20 7.93 5.52
C ALA A 171 -2.30 9.46 5.51
N ALA A 172 -2.34 10.12 6.69
CA ALA A 172 -2.36 11.58 6.80
C ALA A 172 -1.08 12.22 6.22
N ALA A 173 0.09 11.64 6.52
CA ALA A 173 1.35 12.10 5.94
C ALA A 173 1.35 11.94 4.40
N ASN A 174 0.73 10.88 3.89
CA ASN A 174 0.60 10.65 2.45
C ASN A 174 -0.43 11.57 1.77
N VAL A 175 -1.53 11.91 2.43
CA VAL A 175 -2.45 12.97 1.96
C VAL A 175 -1.71 14.29 1.79
N ASP A 176 -0.91 14.68 2.80
CA ASP A 176 -0.11 15.91 2.72
C ASP A 176 0.96 15.84 1.63
N ARG A 177 1.65 14.70 1.50
CA ARG A 177 2.69 14.47 0.48
C ARG A 177 2.15 14.54 -0.94
N CYS A 178 0.96 13.99 -1.18
CA CYS A 178 0.34 13.89 -2.51
C CYS A 178 -0.62 15.05 -2.80
N ARG A 179 -0.74 16.04 -1.93
CA ARG A 179 -1.78 17.10 -1.97
C ARG A 179 -2.00 17.70 -3.34
N ASP A 180 -0.92 18.05 -4.05
CA ASP A 180 -0.99 18.71 -5.36
C ASP A 180 -1.44 17.77 -6.49
N GLN A 181 -1.51 16.47 -6.24
CA GLN A 181 -1.94 15.44 -7.18
C GLN A 181 -3.40 15.05 -6.96
N LEU A 182 -4.01 15.42 -5.82
CA LEU A 182 -5.38 15.06 -5.47
C LEU A 182 -6.40 15.98 -6.16
N ARG A 183 -7.44 15.39 -6.75
CA ARG A 183 -8.54 16.10 -7.40
C ARG A 183 -9.74 16.27 -6.47
N SER A 184 -9.87 15.40 -5.48
CA SER A 184 -10.94 15.44 -4.49
C SER A 184 -10.39 15.34 -3.07
N PRO A 185 -11.09 15.90 -2.07
CA PRO A 185 -10.66 15.80 -0.67
C PRO A 185 -10.67 14.36 -0.19
N VAL A 186 -9.64 14.00 0.61
CA VAL A 186 -9.54 12.72 1.32
C VAL A 186 -9.78 12.96 2.80
N GLU A 187 -10.82 12.35 3.33
CA GLU A 187 -11.20 12.40 4.74
C GLU A 187 -10.76 11.13 5.46
N LEU A 188 -9.95 11.26 6.51
CA LEU A 188 -9.44 10.12 7.28
C LEU A 188 -10.28 9.91 8.54
N ARG A 189 -10.71 8.68 8.80
CA ARG A 189 -11.48 8.31 9.99
C ARG A 189 -10.89 7.09 10.68
N TYR A 190 -10.66 7.19 11.96
CA TYR A 190 -10.26 6.06 12.79
C TYR A 190 -11.47 5.22 13.19
N GLY A 191 -11.38 3.89 13.05
CA GLY A 191 -12.37 2.94 13.54
C GLY A 191 -12.39 1.66 12.71
N SER A 192 -13.12 0.66 13.19
CA SER A 192 -13.13 -0.68 12.62
C SER A 192 -14.20 -0.82 11.55
N LEU A 193 -13.82 -1.39 10.40
CA LEU A 193 -14.71 -1.78 9.31
C LEU A 193 -15.66 -0.62 8.89
N ILE A 194 -16.97 -0.89 8.83
CA ILE A 194 -18.02 0.07 8.44
C ILE A 194 -18.37 1.09 9.55
N ALA A 195 -17.97 0.84 10.81
CA ALA A 195 -18.43 1.69 11.91
C ALA A 195 -18.15 3.19 11.73
N PRO A 196 -16.96 3.62 11.24
CA PRO A 196 -16.67 5.05 11.07
C PRO A 196 -17.48 5.74 9.97
N VAL A 197 -18.12 4.99 9.09
CA VAL A 197 -18.83 5.51 7.91
C VAL A 197 -20.32 5.26 7.96
N ARG A 198 -20.84 4.73 9.07
CA ARG A 198 -22.31 4.58 9.28
C ARG A 198 -23.03 5.91 9.11
N GLY A 199 -24.14 5.88 8.38
CA GLY A 199 -24.94 7.07 8.07
C GLY A 199 -24.40 7.92 6.91
N LEU A 200 -23.29 7.52 6.28
CA LEU A 200 -22.92 8.04 4.97
C LEU A 200 -23.63 7.26 3.87
N GLU A 201 -23.69 7.89 2.69
CA GLU A 201 -24.07 7.25 1.45
C GLU A 201 -22.85 7.27 0.50
N ALA A 202 -22.49 6.09 -0.04
CA ALA A 202 -21.31 5.90 -0.89
C ALA A 202 -21.69 5.27 -2.23
N ASN A 203 -21.05 5.72 -3.30
CA ASN A 203 -21.17 5.13 -4.63
C ASN A 203 -20.16 3.98 -4.85
N VAL A 204 -19.06 3.99 -4.08
CA VAL A 204 -18.04 2.94 -4.08
C VAL A 204 -17.63 2.64 -2.64
N ILE A 205 -17.58 1.37 -2.28
CA ILE A 205 -16.85 0.86 -1.14
C ILE A 205 -15.77 -0.08 -1.66
N VAL A 206 -14.52 0.18 -1.29
CA VAL A 206 -13.38 -0.67 -1.62
C VAL A 206 -12.67 -1.09 -0.34
N SER A 207 -12.07 -2.26 -0.36
CA SER A 207 -11.18 -2.73 0.70
C SER A 207 -10.18 -3.75 0.16
N ASN A 208 -8.94 -3.65 0.65
CA ASN A 208 -8.00 -4.75 0.70
C ASN A 208 -7.90 -5.21 2.17
N PRO A 209 -8.86 -5.98 2.68
CA PRO A 209 -8.88 -6.38 4.08
C PRO A 209 -7.83 -7.45 4.36
N PRO A 210 -7.38 -7.63 5.61
CA PRO A 210 -6.56 -8.78 5.95
C PRO A 210 -7.31 -10.08 5.59
N TYR A 211 -6.59 -11.02 4.95
CA TYR A 211 -7.18 -12.27 4.45
C TYR A 211 -6.34 -13.51 4.77
N ILE A 212 -5.27 -13.39 5.57
CA ILE A 212 -4.41 -14.53 5.94
C ILE A 212 -4.96 -15.19 7.20
N ALA A 213 -5.14 -16.52 7.17
CA ALA A 213 -5.51 -17.29 8.34
C ALA A 213 -4.33 -17.42 9.32
N PHE A 214 -4.60 -17.47 10.62
CA PHE A 214 -3.54 -17.65 11.63
C PHE A 214 -2.70 -18.90 11.40
N SER A 215 -3.28 -19.97 10.85
CA SER A 215 -2.57 -21.22 10.52
C SER A 215 -1.59 -21.07 9.35
N GLU A 216 -1.65 -19.99 8.58
CA GLU A 216 -0.81 -19.72 7.39
C GLU A 216 0.44 -18.89 7.71
N ILE A 217 0.61 -18.46 8.97
CA ILE A 217 1.72 -17.58 9.40
C ILE A 217 3.10 -18.13 9.00
N GLU A 218 3.34 -19.41 9.23
CA GLU A 218 4.64 -20.03 8.97
C GLU A 218 4.98 -20.15 7.47
N SER A 219 3.98 -20.07 6.60
CA SER A 219 4.17 -20.11 5.15
C SER A 219 4.58 -18.77 4.55
N LEU A 220 4.47 -17.67 5.31
CA LEU A 220 4.81 -16.34 4.85
C LEU A 220 6.32 -16.13 4.72
N PRO A 221 6.78 -15.39 3.70
CA PRO A 221 8.16 -14.92 3.66
C PRO A 221 8.52 -14.16 4.95
N SER A 222 9.74 -14.34 5.44
CA SER A 222 10.21 -13.64 6.66
C SER A 222 10.11 -12.12 6.55
N SER A 223 10.34 -11.56 5.36
CA SER A 223 10.18 -10.13 5.09
C SER A 223 8.76 -9.61 5.27
N VAL A 224 7.75 -10.47 5.14
CA VAL A 224 6.32 -10.13 5.42
C VAL A 224 6.01 -10.39 6.88
N ARG A 225 6.25 -11.63 7.34
CA ARG A 225 5.89 -12.11 8.68
C ARG A 225 6.53 -11.28 9.79
N ASP A 226 7.80 -10.92 9.64
CA ASP A 226 8.61 -10.32 10.71
C ASP A 226 8.61 -8.78 10.64
N TRP A 227 8.13 -8.17 9.57
CA TRP A 227 8.21 -6.73 9.32
C TRP A 227 6.88 -6.04 9.11
N GLU A 228 5.90 -6.70 8.48
CA GLU A 228 4.61 -6.06 8.19
C GLU A 228 3.64 -6.20 9.38
N PRO A 229 2.74 -5.22 9.61
CA PRO A 229 1.92 -5.20 10.82
C PRO A 229 0.90 -6.36 10.84
N PRO A 230 0.83 -7.16 11.90
CA PRO A 230 -0.08 -8.31 11.99
C PRO A 230 -1.55 -7.97 11.75
N LEU A 231 -1.99 -6.76 12.15
CA LEU A 231 -3.36 -6.29 11.95
C LEU A 231 -3.72 -6.16 10.47
N ALA A 232 -2.75 -5.88 9.60
CA ALA A 232 -2.96 -5.77 8.16
C ALA A 232 -2.89 -7.12 7.43
N LEU A 233 -2.42 -8.19 8.09
CA LEU A 233 -2.20 -9.49 7.49
C LEU A 233 -3.30 -10.50 7.87
N PHE A 234 -3.63 -10.60 9.18
CA PHE A 234 -4.37 -11.71 9.71
C PHE A 234 -5.86 -11.41 9.95
N SER A 235 -6.73 -12.34 9.54
CA SER A 235 -8.19 -12.24 9.63
C SER A 235 -8.84 -13.52 10.19
N GLY A 236 -8.57 -13.81 11.46
CA GLY A 236 -9.19 -14.95 12.15
C GLY A 236 -8.60 -16.31 11.76
N HIS A 237 -9.35 -17.36 12.03
CA HIS A 237 -8.90 -18.74 11.80
C HIS A 237 -8.91 -19.15 10.33
N ASP A 238 -9.83 -18.60 9.54
CA ASP A 238 -10.07 -18.93 8.14
C ASP A 238 -9.66 -17.85 7.15
N GLY A 239 -9.20 -16.70 7.64
CA GLY A 239 -8.84 -15.54 6.81
C GLY A 239 -10.06 -14.76 6.27
N MET A 240 -11.29 -15.07 6.72
CA MET A 240 -12.52 -14.50 6.16
C MET A 240 -13.19 -13.46 7.05
N SER A 241 -12.78 -13.31 8.31
CA SER A 241 -13.53 -12.53 9.30
C SER A 241 -13.76 -11.07 8.86
N ALA A 242 -12.72 -10.35 8.42
CA ALA A 242 -12.85 -8.96 8.00
C ALA A 242 -13.65 -8.85 6.68
N THR A 243 -13.33 -9.69 5.71
CA THR A 243 -14.00 -9.70 4.39
C THR A 243 -15.49 -9.98 4.54
N SER A 244 -15.88 -10.99 5.33
CA SER A 244 -17.28 -11.33 5.59
C SER A 244 -18.04 -10.21 6.29
N ALA A 245 -17.40 -9.56 7.27
CA ALA A 245 -18.00 -8.44 7.99
C ALA A 245 -18.25 -7.24 7.06
N ILE A 246 -17.29 -6.91 6.19
CA ILE A 246 -17.46 -5.85 5.19
C ILE A 246 -18.56 -6.23 4.19
N ALA A 247 -18.49 -7.43 3.60
CA ALA A 247 -19.48 -7.93 2.64
C ALA A 247 -20.91 -7.86 3.14
N THR A 248 -21.12 -8.16 4.44
CA THR A 248 -22.44 -8.14 5.06
C THR A 248 -22.94 -6.72 5.35
N SER A 249 -22.04 -5.81 5.75
CA SER A 249 -22.46 -4.48 6.27
C SER A 249 -22.25 -3.33 5.27
N ALA A 250 -21.53 -3.55 4.17
CA ALA A 250 -21.32 -2.50 3.17
C ALA A 250 -22.63 -2.03 2.50
N ALA A 251 -23.62 -2.92 2.37
CA ALA A 251 -24.93 -2.59 1.81
C ALA A 251 -25.69 -1.51 2.60
N ASP A 252 -25.39 -1.34 3.90
CA ASP A 252 -26.02 -0.30 4.74
C ASP A 252 -25.51 1.12 4.42
N VAL A 253 -24.39 1.21 3.70
CA VAL A 253 -23.70 2.46 3.39
C VAL A 253 -23.66 2.73 1.88
N LEU A 254 -23.68 1.68 1.05
CA LEU A 254 -23.72 1.83 -0.40
C LEU A 254 -25.09 2.39 -0.84
N SER A 255 -25.05 3.36 -1.74
CA SER A 255 -26.20 3.78 -2.50
C SER A 255 -26.75 2.63 -3.35
N ARG A 256 -28.00 2.73 -3.78
CA ARG A 256 -28.54 1.79 -4.77
C ARG A 256 -27.64 1.78 -6.02
N ASP A 257 -27.35 0.59 -6.52
CA ASP A 257 -26.40 0.34 -7.60
C ASP A 257 -24.95 0.79 -7.28
N GLY A 258 -24.61 1.11 -6.05
CA GLY A 258 -23.24 1.41 -5.63
C GLY A 258 -22.35 0.16 -5.70
N LEU A 259 -21.08 0.38 -5.98
CA LEU A 259 -20.08 -0.68 -6.19
C LEU A 259 -19.41 -1.10 -4.88
N LEU A 260 -19.44 -2.39 -4.58
CA LEU A 260 -18.53 -3.03 -3.62
C LEU A 260 -17.38 -3.68 -4.40
N ALA A 261 -16.12 -3.41 -4.00
CA ALA A 261 -14.92 -3.99 -4.59
C ALA A 261 -13.98 -4.47 -3.49
N LEU A 262 -13.67 -5.77 -3.47
CA LEU A 262 -12.86 -6.41 -2.43
C LEU A 262 -11.66 -7.12 -3.05
N GLU A 263 -10.46 -6.87 -2.53
CA GLU A 263 -9.31 -7.74 -2.76
C GLU A 263 -9.41 -8.95 -1.82
N VAL A 264 -9.09 -10.13 -2.34
CA VAL A 264 -9.23 -11.40 -1.62
C VAL A 264 -8.08 -12.35 -1.96
N ASP A 265 -7.86 -13.34 -1.11
CA ASP A 265 -7.00 -14.48 -1.46
C ASP A 265 -7.65 -15.32 -2.56
N GLU A 266 -6.87 -15.81 -3.53
CA GLU A 266 -7.37 -16.61 -4.67
C GLU A 266 -8.18 -17.82 -4.24
N ARG A 267 -7.83 -18.45 -3.11
CA ARG A 267 -8.54 -19.62 -2.57
C ARG A 267 -9.90 -19.28 -1.97
N ARG A 268 -10.17 -17.99 -1.72
CA ARG A 268 -11.38 -17.48 -1.05
C ARG A 268 -12.29 -16.67 -1.96
N ALA A 269 -11.86 -16.35 -3.18
CA ALA A 269 -12.62 -15.51 -4.11
C ALA A 269 -14.03 -16.05 -4.38
N SER A 270 -14.14 -17.33 -4.71
CA SER A 270 -15.44 -18.00 -4.94
C SER A 270 -16.32 -18.02 -3.70
N LEU A 271 -15.74 -18.17 -2.49
CA LEU A 271 -16.50 -18.16 -1.23
C LEU A 271 -17.06 -16.76 -0.94
N VAL A 272 -16.29 -15.70 -1.22
CA VAL A 272 -16.75 -14.32 -1.05
C VAL A 272 -17.86 -13.99 -2.06
N ALA A 273 -17.71 -14.42 -3.32
CA ALA A 273 -18.75 -14.25 -4.33
C ALA A 273 -20.05 -14.96 -3.94
N GLU A 274 -19.97 -16.20 -3.44
CA GLU A 274 -21.13 -16.96 -2.98
C GLU A 274 -21.79 -16.28 -1.76
N LEU A 275 -21.00 -15.75 -0.81
CA LEU A 275 -21.50 -14.97 0.35
C LEU A 275 -22.32 -13.77 -0.12
N LEU A 276 -21.80 -12.99 -1.07
CA LEU A 276 -22.51 -11.82 -1.63
C LEU A 276 -23.79 -12.24 -2.35
N MET A 277 -23.77 -13.25 -3.20
CA MET A 277 -24.97 -13.78 -3.90
C MET A 277 -26.05 -14.25 -2.93
N ARG A 278 -25.66 -15.00 -1.90
CA ARG A 278 -26.60 -15.54 -0.90
C ARG A 278 -27.19 -14.47 0.02
N SER A 279 -26.54 -13.34 0.19
CA SER A 279 -27.05 -12.25 1.04
C SER A 279 -28.35 -11.65 0.49
N GLY A 280 -28.59 -11.71 -0.82
CA GLY A 280 -29.72 -11.06 -1.48
C GLY A 280 -29.61 -9.52 -1.48
N LEU A 281 -28.45 -8.97 -1.13
CA LEU A 281 -28.21 -7.52 -1.06
C LEU A 281 -27.49 -6.98 -2.30
N TYR A 282 -26.94 -7.87 -3.12
CA TYR A 282 -26.09 -7.51 -4.26
C TYR A 282 -26.51 -8.21 -5.54
N THR A 283 -26.25 -7.55 -6.65
CA THR A 283 -26.36 -8.08 -8.03
C THR A 283 -25.01 -7.94 -8.73
N ASP A 284 -24.91 -8.49 -9.96
CA ASP A 284 -23.70 -8.43 -10.79
C ASP A 284 -22.42 -8.88 -10.06
N VAL A 285 -22.58 -9.87 -9.16
CA VAL A 285 -21.46 -10.43 -8.42
C VAL A 285 -20.50 -11.12 -9.38
N GLY A 286 -19.26 -10.67 -9.43
CA GLY A 286 -18.26 -11.23 -10.33
C GLY A 286 -16.87 -11.29 -9.71
N VAL A 287 -16.17 -12.39 -10.00
CA VAL A 287 -14.75 -12.56 -9.68
C VAL A 287 -13.91 -11.98 -10.82
N ARG A 288 -12.84 -11.26 -10.48
CA ARG A 288 -11.89 -10.70 -11.44
C ARG A 288 -10.49 -11.21 -11.16
N LEU A 289 -9.69 -11.30 -12.23
CA LEU A 289 -8.33 -11.83 -12.16
C LEU A 289 -7.31 -10.70 -11.99
N ASP A 290 -6.20 -11.02 -11.31
CA ASP A 290 -5.01 -10.19 -11.32
C ASP A 290 -4.23 -10.34 -12.64
N LEU A 291 -3.14 -9.59 -12.81
CA LEU A 291 -2.29 -9.67 -14.01
C LEU A 291 -1.59 -11.03 -14.18
N ALA A 292 -1.51 -11.84 -13.14
CA ALA A 292 -0.99 -13.20 -13.19
C ALA A 292 -2.07 -14.27 -13.51
N GLY A 293 -3.34 -13.83 -13.72
CA GLY A 293 -4.46 -14.71 -14.01
C GLY A 293 -5.05 -15.43 -12.80
N ARG A 294 -4.78 -14.94 -11.58
CA ARG A 294 -5.33 -15.50 -10.34
C ARG A 294 -6.60 -14.76 -9.96
N GLU A 295 -7.59 -15.47 -9.43
CA GLU A 295 -8.79 -14.87 -8.84
C GLU A 295 -8.39 -14.00 -7.64
N ARG A 296 -8.57 -12.69 -7.75
CA ARG A 296 -8.04 -11.75 -6.77
C ARG A 296 -9.04 -10.72 -6.28
N PHE A 297 -10.06 -10.41 -7.09
CA PHE A 297 -11.02 -9.38 -6.75
C PHE A 297 -12.44 -9.90 -6.86
N VAL A 298 -13.29 -9.49 -5.93
CA VAL A 298 -14.73 -9.73 -6.00
C VAL A 298 -15.42 -8.39 -6.04
N MET A 299 -16.24 -8.18 -7.08
CA MET A 299 -16.98 -6.94 -7.28
C MET A 299 -18.47 -7.25 -7.37
N ALA A 300 -19.31 -6.35 -6.83
CA ALA A 300 -20.76 -6.49 -6.84
C ALA A 300 -21.44 -5.13 -6.78
N SER A 301 -22.64 -5.03 -7.35
CA SER A 301 -23.50 -3.84 -7.26
C SER A 301 -24.55 -4.00 -6.16
N ARG A 302 -24.84 -2.97 -5.38
CA ARG A 302 -25.92 -2.94 -4.37
C ARG A 302 -27.29 -2.96 -5.08
N LEU A 303 -28.23 -3.81 -4.63
CA LEU A 303 -29.63 -3.86 -5.08
C LEU A 303 -30.45 -2.63 -4.67
#